data_0909b75f677cdd8cc13641ad3a8ff820
#
_entry.id   0909b75f677cdd8cc13641ad3a8ff820
#
_cell.length_a   1.000
_cell.length_b   1.000
_cell.length_c   1.000
_cell.angle_alpha   90.00
_cell.angle_beta   90.00
_cell.angle_gamma   90.00
#
_symmetry.space_group_name_H-M   'P 1'
#
loop_
_entity.id
_entity.type
_entity.pdbx_description
1 polymer ?
#
loop_
_entity_poly.entity_id
_entity_poly.type
_entity_poly.pdbx_seq_one_letter_code
_entity_poly.pdbx_strand_id
1 'polypeptide(L)'
;KEKINILMFSLTLVAFTIFCAFSLNQNYWLNWLGILIYLYAICTWHWRKGDSIFSLYTIFFTLFLLFSYGQCIMWAFGIGTDRGIGTTVVAYGTGIIPSESDMIMVKWYSCISMFVFHIGALLFTRKTTLRKVSWYESGDADADRKFLFKIGCIISIIVVPIVFVSKLLEVRIALVHGYNALYYGDYATQSGYLQIILYLFFPALICLLIGSNFSKVITRFVFIIFALYSLLGIMSGDRGSWLYSSIILIWAYTQYKGTFNYKKLIKWLILAVIGIYILNVITKARDGGGLSKLTLKDFTSVFDSDDSPLVDSFFEMGGTMSIITFFLISGNGIYPFANTYLTSLLGSISTRMLSMFGIKFVLLADWFSQDYLGITWGTGFSMIAEAYV
;
A
#
# COMPACT_ATOMS: atom_id res chain seq x y z
N LYS A 1 18.16 -29.00 -7.56
CA LYS A 1 16.78 -29.02 -7.05
C LYS A 1 16.05 -27.71 -7.35
N GLU A 2 16.60 -26.55 -6.95
CA GLU A 2 15.97 -25.22 -7.19
C GLU A 2 15.75 -24.93 -8.67
N LYS A 3 16.73 -25.18 -9.54
CA LYS A 3 16.60 -24.96 -11.00
C LYS A 3 15.48 -25.81 -11.60
N ILE A 4 15.29 -27.02 -11.13
CA ILE A 4 14.21 -27.92 -11.58
C ILE A 4 12.86 -27.36 -11.12
N ASN A 5 12.76 -26.91 -9.87
CA ASN A 5 11.53 -26.32 -9.36
C ASN A 5 11.13 -25.07 -10.14
N ILE A 6 12.09 -24.18 -10.44
CA ILE A 6 11.86 -22.98 -11.26
C ILE A 6 11.37 -23.37 -12.66
N LEU A 7 12.03 -24.36 -13.29
CA LEU A 7 11.63 -24.82 -14.62
C LEU A 7 10.20 -25.38 -14.62
N MET A 8 9.92 -26.29 -13.68
CA MET A 8 8.58 -26.89 -13.57
C MET A 8 7.50 -25.82 -13.32
N PHE A 9 7.78 -24.87 -12.44
CA PHE A 9 6.80 -23.81 -12.15
C PHE A 9 6.64 -22.86 -13.36
N SER A 10 7.72 -22.56 -14.09
CA SER A 10 7.63 -21.78 -15.34
C SER A 10 6.80 -22.50 -16.41
N LEU A 11 7.00 -23.82 -16.59
CA LEU A 11 6.19 -24.62 -17.52
C LEU A 11 4.71 -24.64 -17.12
N THR A 12 4.41 -24.78 -15.82
CA THR A 12 3.04 -24.72 -15.31
C THR A 12 2.41 -23.36 -15.59
N LEU A 13 3.14 -22.27 -15.37
CA LEU A 13 2.64 -20.91 -15.64
C LEU A 13 2.36 -20.73 -17.14
N VAL A 14 3.27 -21.15 -18.02
CA VAL A 14 3.08 -21.07 -19.48
C VAL A 14 1.87 -21.91 -19.92
N ALA A 15 1.77 -23.15 -19.45
CA ALA A 15 0.65 -24.02 -19.79
C ALA A 15 -0.69 -23.44 -19.34
N PHE A 16 -0.75 -22.88 -18.13
CA PHE A 16 -1.95 -22.24 -17.62
C PHE A 16 -2.28 -20.94 -18.36
N THR A 17 -1.27 -20.17 -18.76
CA THR A 17 -1.47 -18.95 -19.58
C THR A 17 -2.08 -19.32 -20.94
N ILE A 18 -1.56 -20.37 -21.60
CA ILE A 18 -2.12 -20.89 -22.86
C ILE A 18 -3.57 -21.38 -22.64
N PHE A 19 -3.81 -22.11 -21.57
CA PHE A 19 -5.17 -22.56 -21.22
C PHE A 19 -6.11 -21.36 -21.05
N CYS A 20 -5.72 -20.32 -20.33
CA CYS A 20 -6.54 -19.11 -20.16
C CYS A 20 -6.84 -18.44 -21.51
N ALA A 21 -5.86 -18.35 -22.42
CA ALA A 21 -6.02 -17.71 -23.71
C ALA A 21 -7.05 -18.40 -24.62
N PHE A 22 -7.20 -19.71 -24.51
CA PHE A 22 -8.12 -20.51 -25.32
C PHE A 22 -9.39 -20.97 -24.58
N SER A 23 -9.56 -20.63 -23.33
CA SER A 23 -10.71 -21.03 -22.52
C SER A 23 -11.97 -20.25 -22.94
N LEU A 24 -13.11 -20.94 -23.01
CA LEU A 24 -14.42 -20.32 -23.21
C LEU A 24 -14.84 -19.41 -22.04
N ASN A 25 -14.33 -19.70 -20.82
CA ASN A 25 -14.56 -18.87 -19.64
C ASN A 25 -13.30 -18.11 -19.26
N GLN A 26 -12.75 -17.37 -20.21
CA GLN A 26 -11.50 -16.63 -20.06
C GLN A 26 -11.53 -15.65 -18.90
N ASN A 27 -12.64 -14.91 -18.75
CA ASN A 27 -12.82 -13.91 -17.69
C ASN A 27 -12.66 -14.51 -16.29
N TYR A 28 -13.15 -15.72 -16.07
CA TYR A 28 -12.99 -16.41 -14.78
C TYR A 28 -11.55 -16.92 -14.56
N TRP A 29 -10.96 -17.59 -15.56
CA TRP A 29 -9.63 -18.20 -15.39
C TRP A 29 -8.51 -17.20 -15.27
N LEU A 30 -8.68 -16.02 -15.83
CA LEU A 30 -7.74 -14.92 -15.64
C LEU A 30 -7.61 -14.51 -14.17
N ASN A 31 -8.68 -14.61 -13.37
CA ASN A 31 -8.59 -14.33 -11.94
C ASN A 31 -7.57 -15.24 -11.23
N TRP A 32 -7.50 -16.51 -11.63
CA TRP A 32 -6.53 -17.47 -11.12
C TRP A 32 -5.13 -17.25 -11.71
N LEU A 33 -5.02 -16.78 -12.94
CA LEU A 33 -3.73 -16.49 -13.56
C LEU A 33 -2.96 -15.42 -12.77
N GLY A 34 -3.61 -14.36 -12.33
CA GLY A 34 -2.97 -13.34 -11.51
C GLY A 34 -2.43 -13.89 -10.18
N ILE A 35 -3.19 -14.76 -9.53
CA ILE A 35 -2.75 -15.45 -8.30
C ILE A 35 -1.55 -16.36 -8.59
N LEU A 36 -1.57 -17.09 -9.70
CA LEU A 36 -0.46 -17.97 -10.10
C LEU A 36 0.81 -17.17 -10.42
N ILE A 37 0.69 -16.04 -11.11
CA ILE A 37 1.81 -15.12 -11.38
C ILE A 37 2.40 -14.61 -10.05
N TYR A 38 1.56 -14.26 -9.09
CA TYR A 38 2.02 -13.83 -7.78
C TYR A 38 2.82 -14.94 -7.06
N LEU A 39 2.28 -16.14 -7.00
CA LEU A 39 2.97 -17.28 -6.37
C LEU A 39 4.29 -17.59 -7.09
N TYR A 40 4.27 -17.56 -8.42
CA TYR A 40 5.46 -17.73 -9.24
C TYR A 40 6.54 -16.68 -8.90
N ALA A 41 6.13 -15.42 -8.81
CA ALA A 41 7.03 -14.31 -8.54
C ALA A 41 7.70 -14.44 -7.15
N ILE A 42 6.93 -14.73 -6.11
CA ILE A 42 7.46 -14.87 -4.75
C ILE A 42 8.38 -16.09 -4.63
N CYS A 43 7.97 -17.24 -5.17
CA CYS A 43 8.79 -18.46 -5.11
C CYS A 43 10.10 -18.32 -5.90
N THR A 44 10.04 -17.80 -7.12
CA THR A 44 11.24 -17.63 -7.95
C THR A 44 12.18 -16.57 -7.40
N TRP A 45 11.65 -15.50 -6.80
CA TRP A 45 12.45 -14.52 -6.09
C TRP A 45 13.20 -15.16 -4.93
N HIS A 46 12.47 -15.88 -4.08
CA HIS A 46 13.09 -16.58 -2.95
C HIS A 46 14.17 -17.56 -3.37
N TRP A 47 13.91 -18.41 -4.38
CA TRP A 47 14.87 -19.40 -4.87
C TRP A 47 16.09 -18.77 -5.55
N ARG A 48 15.90 -17.71 -6.35
CA ARG A 48 17.01 -17.09 -7.10
C ARG A 48 17.84 -16.13 -6.26
N LYS A 49 17.21 -15.38 -5.38
CA LYS A 49 17.90 -14.34 -4.61
C LYS A 49 18.30 -14.82 -3.22
N GLY A 50 17.70 -15.90 -2.71
CA GLY A 50 17.92 -16.37 -1.34
C GLY A 50 17.38 -15.40 -0.28
N ASP A 51 16.51 -14.48 -0.70
CA ASP A 51 15.99 -13.41 0.13
C ASP A 51 14.90 -13.91 1.07
N SER A 52 14.64 -13.20 2.15
CA SER A 52 13.56 -13.52 3.08
C SER A 52 12.20 -13.43 2.37
N ILE A 53 11.25 -14.28 2.79
CA ILE A 53 9.85 -14.15 2.37
C ILE A 53 9.30 -12.76 2.74
N PHE A 54 9.82 -12.14 3.80
CA PHE A 54 9.49 -10.79 4.23
C PHE A 54 10.52 -9.78 3.72
N SER A 55 10.84 -9.84 2.43
CA SER A 55 11.72 -8.87 1.75
C SER A 55 10.92 -7.66 1.25
N LEU A 56 11.61 -6.56 0.99
CA LEU A 56 10.99 -5.37 0.38
C LEU A 56 10.32 -5.70 -0.96
N TYR A 57 10.94 -6.59 -1.75
CA TYR A 57 10.35 -7.07 -2.99
C TYR A 57 9.01 -7.77 -2.75
N THR A 58 8.97 -8.70 -1.79
CA THR A 58 7.73 -9.44 -1.48
C THR A 58 6.63 -8.51 -0.98
N ILE A 59 6.97 -7.59 -0.07
CA ILE A 59 6.03 -6.58 0.45
C ILE A 59 5.48 -5.75 -0.70
N PHE A 60 6.36 -5.19 -1.53
CA PHE A 60 5.96 -4.38 -2.66
C PHE A 60 5.09 -5.16 -3.64
N PHE A 61 5.49 -6.37 -4.02
CA PHE A 61 4.75 -7.18 -4.99
C PHE A 61 3.39 -7.65 -4.46
N THR A 62 3.28 -7.88 -3.15
CA THR A 62 2.00 -8.16 -2.49
C THR A 62 1.07 -6.94 -2.56
N LEU A 63 1.56 -5.75 -2.25
CA LEU A 63 0.79 -4.52 -2.38
C LEU A 63 0.41 -4.26 -3.85
N PHE A 64 1.33 -4.47 -4.77
CA PHE A 64 1.07 -4.35 -6.21
C PHE A 64 -0.07 -5.29 -6.65
N LEU A 65 -0.05 -6.56 -6.23
CA LEU A 65 -1.15 -7.49 -6.47
C LEU A 65 -2.47 -6.99 -5.88
N LEU A 66 -2.48 -6.60 -4.60
CA LEU A 66 -3.70 -6.17 -3.91
C LEU A 66 -4.33 -4.95 -4.56
N PHE A 67 -3.53 -3.95 -4.89
CA PHE A 67 -4.04 -2.74 -5.54
C PHE A 67 -4.41 -2.95 -7.01
N SER A 68 -3.67 -3.75 -7.76
CA SER A 68 -3.93 -3.94 -9.19
C SER A 68 -4.88 -5.10 -9.50
N TYR A 69 -5.09 -6.03 -8.54
CA TYR A 69 -5.79 -7.29 -8.77
C TYR A 69 -6.65 -7.77 -7.60
N GLY A 70 -6.80 -6.97 -6.55
CA GLY A 70 -7.49 -7.38 -5.32
C GLY A 70 -8.92 -7.87 -5.55
N GLN A 71 -9.68 -7.20 -6.40
CA GLN A 71 -11.03 -7.62 -6.77
C GLN A 71 -11.03 -8.97 -7.50
N CYS A 72 -10.09 -9.18 -8.42
CA CYS A 72 -9.97 -10.44 -9.14
C CYS A 72 -9.64 -11.62 -8.22
N ILE A 73 -8.91 -11.37 -7.13
CA ILE A 73 -8.66 -12.40 -6.11
C ILE A 73 -9.99 -12.84 -5.50
N MET A 74 -10.86 -11.92 -5.11
CA MET A 74 -12.18 -12.25 -4.55
C MET A 74 -13.04 -13.00 -5.57
N TRP A 75 -13.09 -12.53 -6.81
CA TRP A 75 -13.83 -13.19 -7.90
C TRP A 75 -13.30 -14.59 -8.23
N ALA A 76 -12.01 -14.87 -8.05
CA ALA A 76 -11.46 -16.23 -8.22
C ALA A 76 -12.10 -17.23 -7.26
N PHE A 77 -12.42 -16.78 -6.05
CA PHE A 77 -13.09 -17.60 -5.03
C PHE A 77 -14.63 -17.50 -5.05
N GLY A 78 -15.21 -16.83 -6.06
CA GLY A 78 -16.65 -16.66 -6.20
C GLY A 78 -17.26 -15.65 -5.22
N ILE A 79 -16.45 -14.79 -4.61
CA ILE A 79 -16.87 -13.79 -3.62
C ILE A 79 -17.12 -12.46 -4.32
N GLY A 80 -18.32 -11.88 -4.13
CA GLY A 80 -18.67 -10.56 -4.66
C GLY A 80 -18.66 -10.48 -6.19
N THR A 81 -19.05 -11.55 -6.88
CA THR A 81 -19.06 -11.63 -8.34
C THR A 81 -20.10 -10.73 -9.00
N ASP A 82 -21.06 -10.27 -8.23
CA ASP A 82 -22.08 -9.29 -8.59
C ASP A 82 -21.57 -7.84 -8.52
N ARG A 83 -20.44 -7.62 -7.84
CA ARG A 83 -19.82 -6.29 -7.75
C ARG A 83 -19.08 -5.94 -9.03
N GLY A 84 -19.33 -4.74 -9.54
CA GLY A 84 -18.60 -4.19 -10.69
C GLY A 84 -17.13 -3.90 -10.39
N ILE A 85 -16.38 -3.58 -11.44
CA ILE A 85 -14.97 -3.18 -11.31
C ILE A 85 -14.88 -1.78 -10.70
N GLY A 86 -13.96 -1.62 -9.78
CA GLY A 86 -13.69 -0.34 -9.11
C GLY A 86 -14.72 0.01 -8.06
N THR A 87 -14.79 1.30 -7.77
CA THR A 87 -15.80 1.86 -6.89
C THR A 87 -16.98 2.41 -7.71
N THR A 88 -18.17 2.37 -7.16
CA THR A 88 -19.37 2.95 -7.78
C THR A 88 -19.17 4.40 -8.22
N VAL A 89 -18.37 5.17 -7.48
CA VAL A 89 -18.09 6.57 -7.81
C VAL A 89 -17.30 6.73 -9.10
N VAL A 90 -16.31 5.88 -9.34
CA VAL A 90 -15.55 5.92 -10.60
C VAL A 90 -16.45 5.50 -11.76
N ALA A 91 -17.26 4.45 -11.61
CA ALA A 91 -18.20 4.02 -12.64
C ALA A 91 -19.22 5.12 -12.96
N TYR A 92 -19.82 5.76 -11.95
CA TYR A 92 -20.76 6.87 -12.17
C TYR A 92 -20.10 8.13 -12.71
N GLY A 93 -18.93 8.50 -12.19
CA GLY A 93 -18.20 9.71 -12.61
C GLY A 93 -17.69 9.64 -14.04
N THR A 94 -17.26 8.47 -14.49
CA THR A 94 -16.77 8.26 -15.87
C THR A 94 -17.88 7.91 -16.84
N GLY A 95 -19.03 7.41 -16.37
CA GLY A 95 -20.10 6.86 -17.22
C GLY A 95 -19.71 5.58 -17.97
N ILE A 96 -18.56 4.99 -17.63
CA ILE A 96 -18.04 3.79 -18.30
C ILE A 96 -18.46 2.54 -17.54
N ILE A 97 -19.24 1.69 -18.18
CA ILE A 97 -19.57 0.35 -17.71
C ILE A 97 -18.78 -0.63 -18.59
N PRO A 98 -17.72 -1.27 -18.06
CA PRO A 98 -16.90 -2.18 -18.85
C PRO A 98 -17.70 -3.38 -19.34
N SER A 99 -17.54 -3.72 -20.62
CA SER A 99 -18.03 -4.97 -21.18
C SER A 99 -17.20 -6.16 -20.67
N GLU A 100 -17.65 -7.38 -20.92
CA GLU A 100 -16.87 -8.57 -20.58
C GLU A 100 -15.52 -8.63 -21.33
N SER A 101 -15.50 -8.20 -22.58
CA SER A 101 -14.26 -8.08 -23.37
C SER A 101 -13.28 -7.07 -22.77
N ASP A 102 -13.79 -5.94 -22.26
CA ASP A 102 -12.95 -4.94 -21.57
C ASP A 102 -12.37 -5.51 -20.29
N MET A 103 -13.16 -6.26 -19.54
CA MET A 103 -12.71 -6.93 -18.31
C MET A 103 -11.60 -7.95 -18.59
N ILE A 104 -11.75 -8.73 -19.65
CA ILE A 104 -10.73 -9.68 -20.11
C ILE A 104 -9.45 -8.92 -20.48
N MET A 105 -9.54 -7.85 -21.25
CA MET A 105 -8.41 -7.01 -21.65
C MET A 105 -7.68 -6.44 -20.44
N VAL A 106 -8.39 -5.85 -19.49
CA VAL A 106 -7.81 -5.26 -18.26
C VAL A 106 -7.10 -6.31 -17.42
N LYS A 107 -7.68 -7.50 -17.27
CA LYS A 107 -7.07 -8.61 -16.53
C LYS A 107 -5.79 -9.09 -17.20
N TRP A 108 -5.79 -9.23 -18.53
CA TRP A 108 -4.57 -9.55 -19.28
C TRP A 108 -3.50 -8.51 -19.09
N TYR A 109 -3.85 -7.23 -19.21
CA TYR A 109 -2.91 -6.12 -19.03
C TYR A 109 -2.29 -6.13 -17.65
N SER A 110 -3.11 -6.34 -16.61
CA SER A 110 -2.63 -6.44 -15.23
C SER A 110 -1.71 -7.65 -15.00
N CYS A 111 -2.07 -8.81 -15.54
CA CYS A 111 -1.24 -10.02 -15.47
C CYS A 111 0.11 -9.84 -16.16
N ILE A 112 0.11 -9.28 -17.38
CA ILE A 112 1.34 -9.00 -18.14
C ILE A 112 2.21 -7.99 -17.38
N SER A 113 1.63 -6.92 -16.84
CA SER A 113 2.36 -5.90 -16.10
C SER A 113 3.02 -6.47 -14.84
N MET A 114 2.30 -7.29 -14.07
CA MET A 114 2.88 -7.97 -12.91
C MET A 114 4.03 -8.92 -13.31
N PHE A 115 3.84 -9.69 -14.38
CA PHE A 115 4.86 -10.61 -14.85
C PHE A 115 6.11 -9.88 -15.35
N VAL A 116 5.94 -8.86 -16.18
CA VAL A 116 7.05 -8.03 -16.72
C VAL A 116 7.80 -7.34 -15.59
N PHE A 117 7.08 -6.77 -14.61
CA PHE A 117 7.71 -6.20 -13.42
C PHE A 117 8.58 -7.22 -12.69
N HIS A 118 8.07 -8.43 -12.47
CA HIS A 118 8.83 -9.50 -11.82
C HIS A 118 10.10 -9.87 -12.61
N ILE A 119 9.99 -10.05 -13.92
CA ILE A 119 11.15 -10.37 -14.78
C ILE A 119 12.17 -9.23 -14.73
N GLY A 120 11.71 -7.98 -14.85
CA GLY A 120 12.57 -6.80 -14.70
C GLY A 120 13.32 -6.80 -13.36
N ALA A 121 12.61 -7.04 -12.25
CA ALA A 121 13.22 -7.12 -10.93
C ALA A 121 14.28 -8.24 -10.85
N LEU A 122 14.02 -9.43 -11.46
CA LEU A 122 14.99 -10.52 -11.50
C LEU A 122 16.23 -10.19 -12.32
N LEU A 123 16.09 -9.48 -13.44
CA LEU A 123 17.19 -9.13 -14.33
C LEU A 123 18.09 -8.05 -13.75
N PHE A 124 17.49 -6.99 -13.20
CA PHE A 124 18.23 -5.81 -12.76
C PHE A 124 18.71 -5.88 -11.30
N THR A 125 18.14 -6.77 -10.49
CA THR A 125 18.61 -6.96 -9.11
C THR A 125 19.73 -7.98 -9.08
N ARG A 126 20.92 -7.57 -8.71
CA ARG A 126 22.04 -8.50 -8.47
C ARG A 126 21.67 -9.46 -7.36
N LYS A 127 22.17 -10.71 -7.46
CA LYS A 127 22.07 -11.68 -6.37
C LYS A 127 22.70 -11.02 -5.15
N THR A 128 21.90 -10.55 -4.24
CA THR A 128 22.38 -10.18 -2.93
C THR A 128 22.80 -11.52 -2.33
N THR A 129 24.10 -11.89 -2.52
CA THR A 129 24.69 -12.65 -1.46
C THR A 129 24.30 -11.84 -0.23
N LEU A 130 23.50 -12.44 0.62
CA LEU A 130 23.35 -11.97 1.98
C LEU A 130 24.77 -12.14 2.58
N ARG A 131 25.68 -11.28 2.17
CA ARG A 131 26.67 -10.79 3.05
C ARG A 131 25.78 -10.27 4.17
N LYS A 132 25.67 -11.02 5.25
CA LYS A 132 25.37 -10.39 6.54
C LYS A 132 26.21 -9.15 6.46
N VAL A 133 25.56 -8.02 6.18
CA VAL A 133 26.30 -6.79 5.94
C VAL A 133 26.97 -6.62 7.27
N SER A 134 28.24 -6.98 7.31
CA SER A 134 29.09 -6.82 8.48
C SER A 134 29.42 -5.34 8.66
N TRP A 135 28.42 -4.50 8.45
CA TRP A 135 28.38 -3.13 8.94
C TRP A 135 28.71 -3.12 10.44
N TYR A 136 28.57 -4.29 11.05
CA TYR A 136 28.78 -4.54 12.46
C TYR A 136 30.24 -4.74 12.87
N GLU A 137 31.14 -5.02 11.94
CA GLU A 137 32.52 -5.42 12.26
C GLU A 137 33.57 -4.36 11.95
N SER A 138 33.22 -3.25 11.27
CA SER A 138 34.12 -2.13 11.12
C SER A 138 34.03 -1.20 12.33
N GLY A 139 35.16 -0.75 12.86
CA GLY A 139 35.20 0.22 13.97
C GLY A 139 34.40 1.52 13.68
N ASP A 140 34.24 1.87 12.43
CA ASP A 140 33.43 3.01 11.96
C ASP A 140 31.92 2.81 12.18
N ALA A 141 31.43 1.58 12.16
CA ALA A 141 30.00 1.29 12.34
C ALA A 141 29.46 1.66 13.72
N ASP A 142 30.31 1.70 14.75
CA ASP A 142 29.92 2.16 16.07
C ASP A 142 29.82 3.69 16.16
N ALA A 143 30.68 4.39 15.47
CA ALA A 143 30.61 5.85 15.36
C ALA A 143 29.34 6.28 14.60
N ASP A 144 29.05 5.63 13.46
CA ASP A 144 27.85 5.88 12.66
C ASP A 144 26.57 5.59 13.45
N ARG A 145 26.51 4.50 14.21
CA ARG A 145 25.36 4.18 15.06
C ARG A 145 25.14 5.23 16.15
N LYS A 146 26.20 5.65 16.84
CA LYS A 146 26.13 6.71 17.85
C LYS A 146 25.66 8.03 17.24
N PHE A 147 26.11 8.34 16.05
CA PHE A 147 25.68 9.52 15.29
C PHE A 147 24.21 9.43 14.94
N LEU A 148 23.75 8.32 14.34
CA LEU A 148 22.33 8.08 14.03
C LEU A 148 21.46 8.15 15.28
N PHE A 149 21.90 7.58 16.39
CA PHE A 149 21.17 7.65 17.65
C PHE A 149 21.01 9.10 18.14
N LYS A 150 22.10 9.89 18.12
CA LYS A 150 22.04 11.31 18.49
C LYS A 150 21.09 12.09 17.60
N ILE A 151 21.18 11.93 16.30
CA ILE A 151 20.26 12.56 15.34
C ILE A 151 18.82 12.13 15.65
N GLY A 152 18.57 10.82 15.79
CA GLY A 152 17.27 10.29 16.15
C GLY A 152 16.71 10.90 17.42
N CYS A 153 17.52 11.06 18.48
CA CYS A 153 17.12 11.73 19.72
C CYS A 153 16.76 13.20 19.49
N ILE A 154 17.61 13.96 18.81
CA ILE A 154 17.39 15.40 18.57
C ILE A 154 16.11 15.61 17.78
N ILE A 155 15.95 14.88 16.67
CA ILE A 155 14.75 15.00 15.83
C ILE A 155 13.50 14.55 16.61
N SER A 156 13.57 13.44 17.36
CA SER A 156 12.44 12.92 18.12
C SER A 156 11.95 13.88 19.21
N ILE A 157 12.86 14.55 19.93
CA ILE A 157 12.52 15.52 20.97
C ILE A 157 11.67 16.65 20.40
N ILE A 158 11.95 17.07 19.17
CA ILE A 158 11.21 18.16 18.49
C ILE A 158 9.93 17.63 17.85
N VAL A 159 10.07 16.56 17.06
CA VAL A 159 9.01 16.09 16.15
C VAL A 159 7.92 15.33 16.89
N VAL A 160 8.26 14.47 17.86
CA VAL A 160 7.26 13.65 18.56
C VAL A 160 6.17 14.49 19.23
N PRO A 161 6.49 15.53 20.04
CA PRO A 161 5.44 16.37 20.63
C PRO A 161 4.56 17.06 19.58
N ILE A 162 5.16 17.59 18.51
CA ILE A 162 4.44 18.29 17.43
C ILE A 162 3.47 17.33 16.73
N VAL A 163 3.93 16.11 16.40
CA VAL A 163 3.11 15.08 15.78
C VAL A 163 1.93 14.69 16.67
N PHE A 164 2.16 14.50 17.98
CA PHE A 164 1.08 14.14 18.90
C PHE A 164 0.06 15.26 19.06
N VAL A 165 0.50 16.51 19.17
CA VAL A 165 -0.41 17.67 19.21
C VAL A 165 -1.22 17.75 17.90
N SER A 166 -0.57 17.62 16.74
CA SER A 166 -1.27 17.61 15.45
C SER A 166 -2.30 16.48 15.38
N LYS A 167 -1.93 15.24 15.75
CA LYS A 167 -2.87 14.11 15.74
C LYS A 167 -4.02 14.26 16.73
N LEU A 168 -3.80 14.85 17.90
CA LEU A 168 -4.87 15.16 18.84
C LEU A 168 -5.84 16.20 18.28
N LEU A 169 -5.34 17.21 17.56
CA LEU A 169 -6.19 18.19 16.87
C LEU A 169 -6.99 17.53 15.74
N GLU A 170 -6.36 16.66 14.93
CA GLU A 170 -7.05 15.88 13.89
C GLU A 170 -8.18 15.03 14.49
N VAL A 171 -7.91 14.32 15.60
CA VAL A 171 -8.94 13.54 16.32
C VAL A 171 -10.08 14.44 16.78
N ARG A 172 -9.78 15.61 17.37
CA ARG A 172 -10.80 16.55 17.81
C ARG A 172 -11.67 17.05 16.65
N ILE A 173 -11.04 17.43 15.53
CA ILE A 173 -11.75 17.89 14.32
C ILE A 173 -12.63 16.75 13.78
N ALA A 174 -12.09 15.55 13.66
CA ALA A 174 -12.84 14.41 13.17
C ALA A 174 -14.05 14.04 14.05
N LEU A 175 -13.92 14.16 15.37
CA LEU A 175 -15.00 13.86 16.32
C LEU A 175 -16.09 14.94 16.32
N VAL A 176 -15.75 16.23 16.10
CA VAL A 176 -16.70 17.35 16.17
C VAL A 176 -17.34 17.65 14.81
N HIS A 177 -16.54 17.63 13.74
CA HIS A 177 -16.95 18.08 12.40
C HIS A 177 -17.03 16.94 11.39
N GLY A 178 -16.66 15.71 11.79
CA GLY A 178 -16.59 14.54 10.93
C GLY A 178 -15.25 14.43 10.19
N TYR A 179 -14.97 13.21 9.68
CA TYR A 179 -13.70 12.90 9.01
C TYR A 179 -13.42 13.77 7.78
N ASN A 180 -14.45 14.09 7.01
CA ASN A 180 -14.30 14.88 5.79
C ASN A 180 -13.78 16.30 6.06
N ALA A 181 -14.02 16.85 7.25
CA ALA A 181 -13.51 18.17 7.62
C ALA A 181 -11.99 18.24 7.71
N LEU A 182 -11.30 17.11 7.84
CA LEU A 182 -9.83 17.04 7.80
C LEU A 182 -9.26 17.33 6.40
N TYR A 183 -10.07 17.14 5.36
CA TYR A 183 -9.65 17.25 3.96
C TYR A 183 -10.28 18.46 3.26
N TYR A 184 -11.37 19.01 3.80
CA TYR A 184 -12.15 20.07 3.16
C TYR A 184 -12.44 21.23 4.13
N GLY A 185 -12.45 22.44 3.57
CA GLY A 185 -12.77 23.65 4.28
C GLY A 185 -11.59 24.23 5.08
N ASP A 186 -11.92 25.05 6.07
CA ASP A 186 -10.95 25.84 6.82
C ASP A 186 -9.96 25.01 7.65
N TYR A 187 -10.30 23.76 7.95
CA TYR A 187 -9.47 22.86 8.75
C TYR A 187 -8.43 22.08 7.91
N ALA A 188 -8.61 22.02 6.59
CA ALA A 188 -7.73 21.27 5.67
C ALA A 188 -6.38 21.96 5.40
N THR A 189 -6.24 23.24 5.75
CA THR A 189 -5.04 24.03 5.48
C THR A 189 -3.96 23.80 6.54
N GLN A 190 -3.15 22.76 6.34
CA GLN A 190 -1.88 22.63 7.07
C GLN A 190 -0.79 23.46 6.37
N SER A 191 0.00 24.18 7.17
CA SER A 191 1.17 24.87 6.60
C SER A 191 2.18 23.87 6.06
N GLY A 192 2.74 24.10 4.87
CA GLY A 192 3.73 23.18 4.28
C GLY A 192 4.95 22.92 5.16
N TYR A 193 5.32 23.86 6.04
CA TYR A 193 6.39 23.68 7.02
C TYR A 193 6.03 22.65 8.10
N LEU A 194 4.82 22.68 8.59
CA LEU A 194 4.34 21.68 9.57
C LEU A 194 4.38 20.29 8.95
N GLN A 195 3.98 20.15 7.72
CA GLN A 195 3.97 18.87 7.01
C GLN A 195 5.39 18.27 6.86
N ILE A 196 6.39 19.10 6.59
CA ILE A 196 7.79 18.66 6.56
C ILE A 196 8.23 18.11 7.92
N ILE A 197 7.85 18.78 9.01
CA ILE A 197 8.16 18.31 10.37
C ILE A 197 7.47 16.98 10.65
N LEU A 198 6.20 16.82 10.25
CA LEU A 198 5.46 15.57 10.42
C LEU A 198 6.10 14.40 9.68
N TYR A 199 6.64 14.64 8.47
CA TYR A 199 7.35 13.61 7.71
C TYR A 199 8.65 13.13 8.36
N LEU A 200 9.28 13.93 9.22
CA LEU A 200 10.49 13.52 9.94
C LEU A 200 10.21 12.53 11.09
N PHE A 201 8.96 12.33 11.47
CA PHE A 201 8.58 11.44 12.57
C PHE A 201 9.10 10.00 12.38
N PHE A 202 8.80 9.44 11.21
CA PHE A 202 9.20 8.07 10.89
C PHE A 202 10.72 7.90 10.77
N PRO A 203 11.43 8.72 9.99
CA PRO A 203 12.89 8.73 9.95
C PRO A 203 13.53 8.82 11.33
N ALA A 204 12.99 9.66 12.23
CA ALA A 204 13.49 9.78 13.58
C ALA A 204 13.39 8.47 14.38
N LEU A 205 12.24 7.79 14.32
CA LEU A 205 12.04 6.50 14.98
C LEU A 205 12.97 5.41 14.41
N ILE A 206 13.19 5.39 13.11
CA ILE A 206 14.13 4.44 12.48
C ILE A 206 15.56 4.74 12.90
N CYS A 207 15.98 6.00 12.95
CA CYS A 207 17.30 6.40 13.45
C CYS A 207 17.52 5.97 14.90
N LEU A 208 16.50 6.09 15.76
CA LEU A 208 16.57 5.59 17.14
C LEU A 208 16.74 4.06 17.18
N LEU A 209 16.00 3.32 16.39
CA LEU A 209 16.07 1.86 16.33
C LEU A 209 17.44 1.38 15.85
N ILE A 210 17.91 1.87 14.71
CA ILE A 210 19.20 1.48 14.13
C ILE A 210 20.35 1.96 15.02
N GLY A 211 20.31 3.22 15.42
CA GLY A 211 21.36 3.81 16.25
C GLY A 211 21.50 3.16 17.62
N SER A 212 20.40 2.70 18.23
CA SER A 212 20.43 1.95 19.48
C SER A 212 20.74 0.46 19.31
N ASN A 213 21.02 0.02 18.09
CA ASN A 213 21.22 -1.40 17.79
C ASN A 213 19.98 -2.25 18.18
N PHE A 214 18.77 -1.71 18.03
CA PHE A 214 17.53 -2.35 18.47
C PHE A 214 17.57 -2.80 19.94
N SER A 215 18.18 -2.00 20.81
CA SER A 215 18.19 -2.30 22.25
C SER A 215 16.76 -2.50 22.76
N LYS A 216 16.55 -3.42 23.68
CA LYS A 216 15.21 -3.80 24.17
C LYS A 216 14.42 -2.59 24.69
N VAL A 217 15.09 -1.64 25.36
CA VAL A 217 14.45 -0.46 25.95
C VAL A 217 13.97 0.49 24.86
N ILE A 218 14.88 0.89 23.96
CA ILE A 218 14.55 1.82 22.87
C ILE A 218 13.53 1.20 21.91
N THR A 219 13.66 -0.08 21.58
CA THR A 219 12.69 -0.78 20.74
C THR A 219 11.29 -0.73 21.36
N ARG A 220 11.14 -1.03 22.65
CA ARG A 220 9.82 -0.91 23.33
C ARG A 220 9.29 0.52 23.29
N PHE A 221 10.13 1.49 23.59
CA PHE A 221 9.78 2.90 23.57
C PHE A 221 9.27 3.35 22.20
N VAL A 222 10.00 3.02 21.12
CA VAL A 222 9.61 3.35 19.76
C VAL A 222 8.28 2.68 19.38
N PHE A 223 8.11 1.39 19.70
CA PHE A 223 6.84 0.70 19.39
C PHE A 223 5.66 1.23 20.22
N ILE A 224 5.86 1.67 21.45
CA ILE A 224 4.81 2.32 22.26
C ILE A 224 4.42 3.67 21.64
N ILE A 225 5.39 4.52 21.30
CA ILE A 225 5.14 5.80 20.64
C ILE A 225 4.39 5.57 19.33
N PHE A 226 4.85 4.61 18.56
CA PHE A 226 4.20 4.28 17.28
C PHE A 226 2.78 3.73 17.47
N ALA A 227 2.54 2.89 18.47
CA ALA A 227 1.21 2.37 18.77
C ALA A 227 0.25 3.49 19.20
N LEU A 228 0.71 4.44 20.01
CA LEU A 228 -0.08 5.62 20.39
C LEU A 228 -0.38 6.51 19.18
N TYR A 229 0.60 6.75 18.32
CA TYR A 229 0.40 7.47 17.06
C TYR A 229 -0.64 6.79 16.17
N SER A 230 -0.52 5.48 16.00
CA SER A 230 -1.47 4.68 15.21
C SER A 230 -2.88 4.71 15.79
N LEU A 231 -2.99 4.62 17.12
CA LEU A 231 -4.28 4.73 17.82
C LEU A 231 -4.96 6.08 17.55
N LEU A 232 -4.21 7.17 17.64
CA LEU A 232 -4.75 8.50 17.32
C LEU A 232 -5.14 8.61 15.84
N GLY A 233 -4.35 8.04 14.93
CA GLY A 233 -4.69 7.96 13.51
C GLY A 233 -6.00 7.20 13.27
N ILE A 234 -6.18 6.06 13.90
CA ILE A 234 -7.42 5.28 13.84
C ILE A 234 -8.60 6.10 14.37
N MET A 235 -8.42 6.78 15.50
CA MET A 235 -9.47 7.62 16.10
C MET A 235 -9.83 8.83 15.21
N SER A 236 -8.90 9.37 14.44
CA SER A 236 -9.20 10.43 13.46
C SER A 236 -9.83 9.89 12.17
N GLY A 237 -9.88 8.55 11.97
CA GLY A 237 -10.44 7.92 10.79
C GLY A 237 -9.42 7.59 9.69
N ASP A 238 -8.12 7.80 9.94
CA ASP A 238 -7.05 7.44 9.03
C ASP A 238 -6.87 5.91 9.02
N ARG A 239 -7.08 5.29 7.85
CA ARG A 239 -7.01 3.84 7.68
C ARG A 239 -5.66 3.36 7.14
N GLY A 240 -4.92 4.21 6.46
CA GLY A 240 -3.78 3.79 5.62
C GLY A 240 -2.41 4.15 6.18
N SER A 241 -2.21 5.35 6.68
CA SER A 241 -0.86 5.86 6.97
C SER A 241 -0.12 5.05 8.04
N TRP A 242 -0.82 4.59 9.07
CA TRP A 242 -0.24 3.75 10.12
C TRP A 242 0.10 2.34 9.64
N LEU A 243 -0.62 1.82 8.65
CA LEU A 243 -0.40 0.46 8.12
C LEU A 243 0.93 0.37 7.37
N TYR A 244 1.18 1.30 6.42
CA TYR A 244 2.46 1.34 5.69
C TYR A 244 3.63 1.49 6.63
N SER A 245 3.47 2.35 7.59
CA SER A 245 4.46 2.64 8.61
C SER A 245 4.74 1.44 9.51
N SER A 246 3.70 0.67 9.88
CA SER A 246 3.84 -0.60 10.61
C SER A 246 4.65 -1.62 9.81
N ILE A 247 4.37 -1.76 8.53
CA ILE A 247 5.09 -2.69 7.64
C ILE A 247 6.58 -2.35 7.62
N ILE A 248 6.94 -1.08 7.49
CA ILE A 248 8.34 -0.63 7.47
C ILE A 248 9.04 -0.93 8.80
N LEU A 249 8.39 -0.65 9.94
CA LEU A 249 8.98 -0.93 11.27
C LEU A 249 9.16 -2.43 11.52
N ILE A 250 8.16 -3.24 11.15
CA ILE A 250 8.22 -4.69 11.27
C ILE A 250 9.31 -5.24 10.35
N TRP A 251 9.39 -4.76 9.12
CA TRP A 251 10.44 -5.14 8.18
C TRP A 251 11.83 -4.82 8.74
N ALA A 252 12.07 -3.59 9.18
CA ALA A 252 13.35 -3.17 9.77
C ALA A 252 13.75 -4.03 10.97
N TYR A 253 12.79 -4.32 11.85
CA TYR A 253 13.00 -5.18 13.00
C TYR A 253 13.36 -6.62 12.61
N THR A 254 12.67 -7.19 11.61
CA THR A 254 12.91 -8.57 11.16
C THR A 254 14.25 -8.71 10.44
N GLN A 255 14.63 -7.74 9.62
CA GLN A 255 15.94 -7.72 8.95
C GLN A 255 17.08 -7.70 9.97
N TYR A 256 16.90 -6.95 11.04
CA TYR A 256 17.91 -6.85 12.09
C TYR A 256 18.01 -8.10 12.95
N LYS A 257 16.91 -8.63 13.44
CA LYS A 257 16.88 -9.79 14.34
C LYS A 257 17.06 -11.14 13.63
N GLY A 258 16.97 -11.19 12.30
CA GLY A 258 17.32 -12.36 11.48
C GLY A 258 16.46 -13.61 11.69
N THR A 259 15.41 -13.55 12.49
CA THR A 259 14.56 -14.71 12.80
C THR A 259 13.09 -14.39 12.59
N PHE A 260 12.60 -14.71 11.40
CA PHE A 260 11.16 -14.72 11.15
C PHE A 260 10.60 -16.10 11.54
N ASN A 261 9.87 -16.17 12.64
CA ASN A 261 9.23 -17.40 13.07
C ASN A 261 7.78 -17.43 12.51
N TYR A 262 7.43 -18.47 11.74
CA TYR A 262 6.08 -18.65 11.18
C TYR A 262 4.96 -18.56 12.23
N LYS A 263 5.20 -19.04 13.46
CA LYS A 263 4.25 -18.89 14.56
C LYS A 263 4.00 -17.43 14.94
N LYS A 264 5.01 -16.57 14.82
CA LYS A 264 4.86 -15.13 15.03
C LYS A 264 4.12 -14.47 13.87
N LEU A 265 4.36 -14.92 12.63
CA LEU A 265 3.62 -14.43 11.46
C LEU A 265 2.13 -14.69 11.60
N ILE A 266 1.73 -15.91 11.97
CA ILE A 266 0.32 -16.27 12.17
C ILE A 266 -0.31 -15.38 13.26
N LYS A 267 0.40 -15.15 14.37
CA LYS A 267 -0.07 -14.20 15.40
C LYS A 267 -0.31 -12.80 14.86
N TRP A 268 0.62 -12.28 14.06
CA TRP A 268 0.49 -10.95 13.47
C TRP A 268 -0.63 -10.88 12.44
N LEU A 269 -0.83 -11.95 11.65
CA LEU A 269 -1.95 -12.05 10.72
C LEU A 269 -3.29 -12.05 11.45
N ILE A 270 -3.44 -12.82 12.51
CA ILE A 270 -4.65 -12.82 13.34
C ILE A 270 -4.90 -11.42 13.92
N LEU A 271 -3.84 -10.77 14.42
CA LEU A 271 -3.96 -9.42 14.97
C LEU A 271 -4.34 -8.39 13.89
N ALA A 272 -3.82 -8.53 12.69
CA ALA A 272 -4.17 -7.70 11.54
C ALA A 272 -5.65 -7.89 11.15
N VAL A 273 -6.13 -9.12 11.09
CA VAL A 273 -7.55 -9.41 10.83
C VAL A 273 -8.44 -8.78 11.90
N ILE A 274 -8.12 -8.97 13.18
CA ILE A 274 -8.86 -8.32 14.29
C ILE A 274 -8.83 -6.80 14.12
N GLY A 275 -7.68 -6.24 13.76
CA GLY A 275 -7.53 -4.81 13.50
C GLY A 275 -8.46 -4.31 12.38
N ILE A 276 -8.57 -5.05 11.27
CA ILE A 276 -9.47 -4.73 10.15
C ILE A 276 -10.93 -4.72 10.62
N TYR A 277 -11.34 -5.70 11.43
CA TYR A 277 -12.70 -5.74 11.99
C TYR A 277 -12.97 -4.54 12.91
N ILE A 278 -12.04 -4.21 13.79
CA ILE A 278 -12.17 -3.03 14.67
C ILE A 278 -12.27 -1.74 13.83
N LEU A 279 -11.45 -1.61 12.80
CA LEU A 279 -11.48 -0.45 11.90
C LEU A 279 -12.81 -0.30 11.18
N ASN A 280 -13.42 -1.41 10.75
CA ASN A 280 -14.73 -1.39 10.10
C ASN A 280 -15.82 -0.92 11.07
N VAL A 281 -15.81 -1.41 12.31
CA VAL A 281 -16.74 -0.93 13.35
C VAL A 281 -16.60 0.58 13.56
N ILE A 282 -15.37 1.08 13.67
CA ILE A 282 -15.09 2.51 13.84
C ILE A 282 -15.60 3.32 12.65
N THR A 283 -15.44 2.76 11.43
CA THR A 283 -15.93 3.40 10.21
C THR A 283 -17.44 3.49 10.17
N LYS A 284 -18.15 2.37 10.43
CA LYS A 284 -19.63 2.36 10.50
C LYS A 284 -20.15 3.34 11.56
N ALA A 285 -19.50 3.40 12.71
CA ALA A 285 -19.82 4.35 13.77
C ALA A 285 -19.67 5.79 13.32
N ARG A 286 -18.60 6.10 12.62
CA ARG A 286 -18.34 7.43 12.09
C ARG A 286 -19.41 7.87 11.10
N ASP A 287 -19.78 6.99 10.18
CA ASP A 287 -20.78 7.25 9.15
C ASP A 287 -22.20 7.33 9.76
N GLY A 288 -22.44 6.66 10.88
CA GLY A 288 -23.68 6.70 11.68
C GLY A 288 -23.83 7.92 12.63
N GLY A 289 -22.90 8.87 12.63
CA GLY A 289 -22.99 10.12 13.41
C GLY A 289 -22.14 10.18 14.68
N GLY A 290 -21.07 9.40 14.74
CA GLY A 290 -20.00 9.48 15.74
C GLY A 290 -19.90 8.28 16.69
N LEU A 291 -18.72 8.13 17.29
CA LEU A 291 -18.39 7.03 18.21
C LEU A 291 -19.33 6.95 19.44
N SER A 292 -19.95 8.07 19.80
CA SER A 292 -20.91 8.14 20.94
C SER A 292 -22.23 7.39 20.67
N LYS A 293 -22.52 7.04 19.42
CA LYS A 293 -23.74 6.32 19.02
C LYS A 293 -23.50 4.84 18.80
N LEU A 294 -22.27 4.34 19.01
CA LEU A 294 -21.95 2.93 18.91
C LEU A 294 -22.79 2.09 19.84
N THR A 295 -23.51 1.13 19.30
CA THR A 295 -24.27 0.12 20.03
C THR A 295 -23.60 -1.24 19.94
N LEU A 296 -23.88 -2.14 20.86
CA LEU A 296 -23.43 -3.54 20.79
C LEU A 296 -23.88 -4.23 19.49
N LYS A 297 -24.99 -3.77 18.90
CA LYS A 297 -25.45 -4.28 17.59
C LYS A 297 -24.49 -3.94 16.44
N ASP A 298 -23.80 -2.83 16.50
CA ASP A 298 -22.84 -2.42 15.46
C ASP A 298 -21.60 -3.36 15.47
N PHE A 299 -21.22 -3.88 16.64
CA PHE A 299 -20.18 -4.89 16.75
C PHE A 299 -20.61 -6.25 16.23
N THR A 300 -21.87 -6.66 16.46
CA THR A 300 -22.37 -7.95 16.00
C THR A 300 -22.75 -7.93 14.53
N SER A 301 -23.31 -6.83 14.01
CA SER A 301 -23.68 -6.68 12.60
C SER A 301 -22.51 -6.81 11.62
N VAL A 302 -21.28 -6.60 12.10
CA VAL A 302 -20.06 -6.79 11.29
C VAL A 302 -19.81 -8.28 11.01
N PHE A 303 -20.34 -9.18 11.86
CA PHE A 303 -20.21 -10.62 11.68
C PHE A 303 -21.42 -11.25 10.97
N ASP A 304 -22.56 -10.56 10.97
CA ASP A 304 -23.83 -11.08 10.42
C ASP A 304 -24.06 -10.68 8.96
N SER A 305 -23.21 -9.82 8.38
CA SER A 305 -23.41 -9.31 7.03
C SER A 305 -22.68 -10.15 5.99
N ASP A 306 -23.32 -10.35 4.83
CA ASP A 306 -22.68 -10.84 3.60
C ASP A 306 -21.50 -9.92 3.17
N ASP A 307 -21.39 -8.75 3.79
CA ASP A 307 -20.32 -7.78 3.62
C ASP A 307 -19.24 -7.95 4.71
N SER A 308 -18.39 -8.94 4.53
CA SER A 308 -17.21 -9.10 5.39
C SER A 308 -16.26 -7.92 5.23
N PRO A 309 -15.78 -7.27 6.31
CA PRO A 309 -14.81 -6.17 6.26
C PRO A 309 -13.52 -6.53 5.52
N LEU A 310 -13.14 -7.80 5.52
CA LEU A 310 -12.01 -8.30 4.74
C LEU A 310 -12.31 -8.22 3.25
N VAL A 311 -13.48 -8.68 2.83
CA VAL A 311 -13.93 -8.62 1.43
C VAL A 311 -13.97 -7.18 0.96
N ASP A 312 -14.59 -6.29 1.74
CA ASP A 312 -14.66 -4.86 1.42
C ASP A 312 -13.27 -4.24 1.29
N SER A 313 -12.33 -4.60 2.18
CA SER A 313 -10.95 -4.11 2.10
C SER A 313 -10.24 -4.57 0.81
N PHE A 314 -10.46 -5.82 0.36
CA PHE A 314 -9.92 -6.30 -0.91
C PHE A 314 -10.55 -5.59 -2.11
N PHE A 315 -11.87 -5.34 -2.08
CA PHE A 315 -12.56 -4.61 -3.13
C PHE A 315 -12.14 -3.14 -3.17
N GLU A 316 -11.96 -2.50 -2.02
CA GLU A 316 -11.51 -1.11 -1.91
C GLU A 316 -10.06 -0.96 -2.42
N MET A 317 -9.13 -1.81 -1.97
CA MET A 317 -7.76 -1.80 -2.47
C MET A 317 -7.69 -2.13 -3.96
N GLY A 318 -8.39 -3.17 -4.40
CA GLY A 318 -8.46 -3.58 -5.80
C GLY A 318 -9.22 -2.61 -6.69
N GLY A 319 -9.94 -1.65 -6.11
CA GLY A 319 -10.71 -0.63 -6.81
C GLY A 319 -9.87 0.27 -7.73
N THR A 320 -8.57 0.39 -7.47
CA THR A 320 -7.65 1.14 -8.35
C THR A 320 -7.54 0.52 -9.75
N MET A 321 -7.97 -0.73 -9.93
CA MET A 321 -8.09 -1.37 -11.23
C MET A 321 -9.04 -0.63 -12.17
N SER A 322 -10.02 0.10 -11.63
CA SER A 322 -10.94 0.94 -12.41
C SER A 322 -10.21 2.04 -13.18
N ILE A 323 -9.10 2.55 -12.67
CA ILE A 323 -8.34 3.62 -13.33
C ILE A 323 -7.68 3.07 -14.62
N ILE A 324 -7.02 1.91 -14.55
CA ILE A 324 -6.47 1.31 -15.77
C ILE A 324 -7.58 0.89 -16.74
N THR A 325 -8.73 0.43 -16.24
CA THR A 325 -9.91 0.13 -17.06
C THR A 325 -10.36 1.37 -17.83
N PHE A 326 -10.48 2.50 -17.14
CA PHE A 326 -10.84 3.77 -17.76
C PHE A 326 -9.88 4.13 -18.91
N PHE A 327 -8.56 4.10 -18.68
CA PHE A 327 -7.60 4.47 -19.71
C PHE A 327 -7.56 3.48 -20.88
N LEU A 328 -7.74 2.19 -20.64
CA LEU A 328 -7.78 1.18 -21.70
C LEU A 328 -9.01 1.33 -22.60
N ILE A 329 -10.16 1.73 -22.05
CA ILE A 329 -11.39 1.94 -22.81
C ILE A 329 -11.41 3.31 -23.48
N SER A 330 -11.03 4.37 -22.75
CA SER A 330 -11.11 5.76 -23.24
C SER A 330 -9.88 6.20 -24.05
N GLY A 331 -8.79 5.44 -24.00
CA GLY A 331 -7.52 5.77 -24.63
C GLY A 331 -6.60 6.65 -23.75
N ASN A 332 -5.30 6.55 -24.00
CA ASN A 332 -4.27 7.25 -23.23
C ASN A 332 -4.15 8.75 -23.57
N GLY A 333 -4.70 9.21 -24.69
CA GLY A 333 -4.64 10.61 -25.11
C GLY A 333 -5.45 11.59 -24.26
N ILE A 334 -6.24 11.10 -23.29
CA ILE A 334 -7.05 11.94 -22.39
C ILE A 334 -6.21 12.59 -21.31
N TYR A 335 -5.15 11.92 -20.86
CA TYR A 335 -4.24 12.48 -19.86
C TYR A 335 -3.29 13.49 -20.49
N PRO A 336 -3.29 14.76 -20.05
CA PRO A 336 -2.58 15.84 -20.74
C PRO A 336 -1.10 15.93 -20.37
N PHE A 337 -0.61 15.15 -19.41
CA PHE A 337 0.75 15.21 -18.91
C PHE A 337 1.54 13.99 -19.35
N ALA A 338 2.75 14.21 -19.85
CA ALA A 338 3.64 13.11 -20.24
C ALA A 338 4.47 12.64 -19.04
N ASN A 339 4.72 11.32 -19.00
CA ASN A 339 5.69 10.64 -18.14
C ASN A 339 5.72 11.12 -16.67
N THR A 340 4.68 10.75 -15.94
CA THR A 340 4.54 11.08 -14.52
C THR A 340 5.64 10.48 -13.63
N TYR A 341 6.24 9.35 -14.00
CA TYR A 341 7.35 8.74 -13.25
C TYR A 341 8.58 9.64 -13.20
N LEU A 342 8.96 10.23 -14.34
CA LEU A 342 10.10 11.14 -14.39
C LEU A 342 9.84 12.42 -13.60
N THR A 343 8.66 13.00 -13.78
CA THR A 343 8.25 14.20 -13.04
C THR A 343 8.08 13.93 -11.56
N SER A 344 7.59 12.75 -11.16
CA SER A 344 7.49 12.32 -9.76
C SER A 344 8.88 12.16 -9.14
N LEU A 345 9.82 11.54 -9.85
CA LEU A 345 11.20 11.40 -9.38
C LEU A 345 11.84 12.78 -9.15
N LEU A 346 11.72 13.69 -10.10
CA LEU A 346 12.25 15.04 -9.99
C LEU A 346 11.49 15.85 -8.93
N GLY A 347 10.17 15.71 -8.85
CA GLY A 347 9.30 16.35 -7.87
C GLY A 347 9.59 15.91 -6.44
N SER A 348 10.08 14.68 -6.23
CA SER A 348 10.51 14.19 -4.92
C SER A 348 11.71 14.99 -4.36
N ILE A 349 12.51 15.63 -5.24
CA ILE A 349 13.60 16.51 -4.84
C ILE A 349 13.04 17.90 -4.54
N SER A 350 12.32 18.49 -5.49
CA SER A 350 11.66 19.78 -5.31
C SER A 350 10.63 20.07 -6.41
N THR A 351 9.38 20.23 -6.04
CA THR A 351 8.32 20.67 -6.97
C THR A 351 8.54 22.10 -7.46
N ARG A 352 9.19 22.97 -6.63
CA ARG A 352 9.56 24.32 -7.04
C ARG A 352 10.61 24.34 -8.15
N MET A 353 11.59 23.42 -8.10
CA MET A 353 12.56 23.30 -9.20
C MET A 353 11.87 22.94 -10.51
N LEU A 354 10.94 22.01 -10.50
CA LEU A 354 10.16 21.67 -11.70
C LEU A 354 9.41 22.89 -12.26
N SER A 355 8.76 23.67 -11.40
CA SER A 355 8.05 24.88 -11.83
C SER A 355 8.98 25.96 -12.40
N MET A 356 10.23 26.06 -11.94
CA MET A 356 11.24 26.98 -12.53
C MET A 356 11.61 26.59 -13.97
N PHE A 357 11.52 25.31 -14.31
CA PHE A 357 11.73 24.80 -15.67
C PHE A 357 10.43 24.77 -16.50
N GLY A 358 9.35 25.36 -15.99
CA GLY A 358 8.04 25.36 -16.66
C GLY A 358 7.35 23.99 -16.69
N ILE A 359 7.85 23.02 -15.92
CA ILE A 359 7.27 21.68 -15.86
C ILE A 359 6.18 21.67 -14.79
N LYS A 360 4.94 21.47 -15.22
CA LYS A 360 3.81 21.29 -14.31
C LYS A 360 3.86 19.86 -13.75
N PHE A 361 3.96 19.73 -12.42
CA PHE A 361 3.87 18.45 -11.74
C PHE A 361 2.45 18.20 -11.31
N VAL A 362 1.83 17.16 -11.86
CA VAL A 362 0.49 16.71 -11.50
C VAL A 362 0.54 15.19 -11.39
N LEU A 363 0.06 14.65 -10.28
CA LEU A 363 -0.10 13.21 -10.13
C LEU A 363 -1.32 12.74 -10.93
N LEU A 364 -1.22 11.57 -11.55
CA LEU A 364 -2.34 10.97 -12.28
C LEU A 364 -3.60 10.84 -11.40
N ALA A 365 -3.43 10.43 -10.14
CA ALA A 365 -4.52 10.30 -9.19
C ALA A 365 -5.21 11.62 -8.88
N ASP A 366 -4.45 12.71 -8.74
CA ASP A 366 -5.00 14.05 -8.47
C ASP A 366 -5.72 14.60 -9.71
N TRP A 367 -5.11 14.48 -10.87
CA TRP A 367 -5.76 14.87 -12.12
C TRP A 367 -7.05 14.09 -12.34
N PHE A 368 -7.02 12.76 -12.16
CA PHE A 368 -8.19 11.93 -12.40
C PHE A 368 -9.34 12.25 -11.45
N SER A 369 -9.05 12.44 -10.16
CA SER A 369 -10.06 12.76 -9.18
C SER A 369 -10.56 14.20 -9.27
N GLN A 370 -9.66 15.18 -9.29
CA GLN A 370 -10.01 16.60 -9.17
C GLN A 370 -10.34 17.24 -10.50
N ASP A 371 -9.45 17.07 -11.50
CA ASP A 371 -9.60 17.76 -12.79
C ASP A 371 -10.59 17.03 -13.72
N TYR A 372 -10.58 15.68 -13.72
CA TYR A 372 -11.41 14.89 -14.62
C TYR A 372 -12.77 14.56 -14.01
N LEU A 373 -12.82 13.98 -12.81
CA LEU A 373 -14.09 13.60 -12.16
C LEU A 373 -14.75 14.74 -11.37
N GLY A 374 -14.03 15.84 -11.08
CA GLY A 374 -14.53 16.96 -10.28
C GLY A 374 -14.82 16.61 -8.82
N ILE A 375 -14.23 15.52 -8.33
CA ILE A 375 -14.39 15.10 -6.94
C ILE A 375 -13.20 15.56 -6.10
N THR A 376 -13.48 15.87 -4.84
CA THR A 376 -12.49 16.46 -3.93
C THR A 376 -11.72 15.43 -3.10
N TRP A 377 -11.99 14.14 -3.28
CA TRP A 377 -11.31 13.03 -2.61
C TRP A 377 -10.65 12.09 -3.62
N GLY A 378 -9.57 11.42 -3.21
CA GLY A 378 -8.77 10.61 -4.11
C GLY A 378 -9.45 9.30 -4.49
N THR A 379 -9.39 8.95 -5.77
CA THR A 379 -9.89 7.67 -6.34
C THR A 379 -8.91 6.52 -6.13
N GLY A 380 -7.76 6.77 -5.52
CA GLY A 380 -6.66 5.84 -5.42
C GLY A 380 -5.64 6.02 -6.54
N PHE A 381 -4.66 5.14 -6.57
CA PHE A 381 -3.52 5.19 -7.48
C PHE A 381 -3.35 3.84 -8.19
N SER A 382 -3.11 3.87 -9.49
CA SER A 382 -2.80 2.69 -10.28
C SER A 382 -1.44 2.82 -10.97
N MET A 383 -0.45 2.10 -10.46
CA MET A 383 0.89 2.04 -11.09
C MET A 383 0.84 1.55 -12.53
N ILE A 384 -0.09 0.64 -12.84
CA ILE A 384 -0.26 0.11 -14.21
C ILE A 384 -0.83 1.20 -15.12
N ALA A 385 -1.82 1.97 -14.65
CA ALA A 385 -2.38 3.09 -15.41
C ALA A 385 -1.34 4.16 -15.66
N GLU A 386 -0.53 4.50 -14.66
CA GLU A 386 0.55 5.49 -14.79
C GLU A 386 1.65 5.04 -15.75
N ALA A 387 1.93 3.73 -15.81
CA ALA A 387 2.86 3.17 -16.79
C ALA A 387 2.28 3.12 -18.20
N TYR A 388 0.96 3.07 -18.34
CA TYR A 388 0.26 3.03 -19.62
C TYR A 388 0.15 4.41 -20.27
N VAL A 389 -0.08 5.45 -19.48
CA VAL A 389 -0.23 6.84 -19.92
C VAL A 389 1.12 7.48 -20.21
#